data_9546286da4d972ef7b350f13c6d7f762
#
_entry.id   9546286da4d972ef7b350f13c6d7f762
#
_cell.length_a   1.000
_cell.length_b   1.000
_cell.length_c   1.000
_cell.angle_alpha   90.00
_cell.angle_beta   90.00
_cell.angle_gamma   90.00
#
_symmetry.space_group_name_H-M   'P 1'
#
loop_
_entity.id
_entity.type
_entity.pdbx_description
1 polymer ?
#
loop_
_entity_poly.entity_id
_entity_poly.type
_entity_poly.pdbx_seq_one_letter_code
_entity_poly.pdbx_strand_id
1 'polypeptide(L)'
;MRRLKRMGRKFVSAALALTMTLGLIATGNFATITQVKAASALGSNDFLKVNGTQIRKSKGSGDVVYLRGTNAGGWLVQENWMNPTNASDQRTMMDTLANRFGSSKRDELVATYEDNYWTTQDFDNCAEMGMSVIRLPFTYMNLCDDNGNLKSNAFDRLDWFVSNCSSRGMYV
;
A
#
# COMPACT_ATOMS: atom_id res chain seq x y z
N MET A 1 -12.25 59.42 -17.66
CA MET A 1 -11.99 58.29 -18.60
C MET A 1 -11.32 57.07 -18.01
N ARG A 2 -10.38 57.10 -17.02
CA ARG A 2 -9.73 55.91 -16.45
C ARG A 2 -10.65 54.99 -15.62
N ARG A 3 -11.67 55.50 -14.95
CA ARG A 3 -12.58 54.67 -14.11
C ARG A 3 -13.51 53.80 -14.94
N LEU A 4 -14.02 54.27 -16.08
CA LEU A 4 -14.91 53.48 -16.97
C LEU A 4 -14.17 52.30 -17.65
N LYS A 5 -12.89 52.47 -18.01
CA LYS A 5 -12.10 51.36 -18.57
C LYS A 5 -11.80 50.22 -17.57
N ARG A 6 -11.79 50.54 -16.26
CA ARG A 6 -11.48 49.56 -15.21
C ARG A 6 -12.76 48.73 -14.84
N MET A 7 -13.93 49.31 -15.00
CA MET A 7 -15.21 48.60 -14.83
C MET A 7 -15.49 47.65 -15.99
N GLY A 8 -15.27 48.05 -17.24
CA GLY A 8 -15.46 47.20 -18.42
C GLY A 8 -14.58 45.92 -18.37
N ARG A 9 -13.32 46.01 -17.88
CA ARG A 9 -12.43 44.86 -17.73
C ARG A 9 -12.89 43.84 -16.68
N LYS A 10 -13.51 44.31 -15.60
CA LYS A 10 -14.04 43.43 -14.55
C LYS A 10 -15.30 42.70 -15.00
N PHE A 11 -16.14 43.36 -15.79
CA PHE A 11 -17.35 42.74 -16.35
C PHE A 11 -17.02 41.70 -17.44
N VAL A 12 -16.02 41.95 -18.27
CA VAL A 12 -15.59 40.99 -19.29
C VAL A 12 -14.94 39.75 -18.65
N SER A 13 -14.16 39.91 -17.57
CA SER A 13 -13.56 38.79 -16.86
C SER A 13 -14.61 37.95 -16.10
N ALA A 14 -15.63 38.59 -15.52
CA ALA A 14 -16.72 37.89 -14.86
C ALA A 14 -17.63 37.15 -15.86
N ALA A 15 -17.92 37.73 -17.02
CA ALA A 15 -18.68 37.07 -18.07
C ALA A 15 -17.95 35.88 -18.68
N LEU A 16 -16.60 35.97 -18.84
CA LEU A 16 -15.79 34.87 -19.37
C LEU A 16 -15.70 33.69 -18.36
N ALA A 17 -15.59 33.98 -17.07
CA ALA A 17 -15.62 32.96 -16.03
C ALA A 17 -16.99 32.25 -15.95
N LEU A 18 -18.08 32.99 -16.12
CA LEU A 18 -19.43 32.43 -16.08
C LEU A 18 -19.73 31.57 -17.32
N THR A 19 -19.22 31.96 -18.51
CA THR A 19 -19.39 31.14 -19.72
C THR A 19 -18.55 29.86 -19.69
N MET A 20 -17.35 29.87 -19.08
CA MET A 20 -16.58 28.65 -18.89
C MET A 20 -17.24 27.66 -17.90
N THR A 21 -17.85 28.15 -16.82
CA THR A 21 -18.56 27.30 -15.88
C THR A 21 -19.87 26.75 -16.47
N LEU A 22 -20.62 27.52 -17.25
CA LEU A 22 -21.80 27.01 -17.94
C LEU A 22 -21.46 26.08 -19.11
N GLY A 23 -20.35 26.28 -19.81
CA GLY A 23 -19.88 25.40 -20.89
C GLY A 23 -19.48 24.00 -20.37
N LEU A 24 -18.93 23.89 -19.17
CA LEU A 24 -18.63 22.61 -18.52
C LEU A 24 -19.89 21.84 -18.08
N ILE A 25 -20.97 22.54 -17.77
CA ILE A 25 -22.25 21.92 -17.37
C ILE A 25 -23.05 21.45 -18.61
N ALA A 26 -22.89 22.07 -19.78
CA ALA A 26 -23.66 21.76 -20.98
C ALA A 26 -23.09 20.57 -21.80
N THR A 27 -21.85 20.15 -21.61
CA THR A 27 -21.25 18.98 -22.26
C THR A 27 -21.30 17.73 -21.40
N GLY A 28 -22.28 17.65 -20.52
CA GLY A 28 -22.46 16.65 -19.46
C GLY A 28 -22.41 15.19 -19.90
N ASN A 29 -21.23 14.68 -20.11
CA ASN A 29 -20.83 13.35 -19.69
C ASN A 29 -19.82 13.51 -18.54
N PHE A 30 -20.28 13.98 -17.38
CA PHE A 30 -19.58 13.63 -16.16
C PHE A 30 -19.66 12.11 -16.08
N ALA A 31 -18.60 11.43 -16.51
CA ALA A 31 -18.37 10.08 -16.06
C ALA A 31 -18.56 10.15 -14.54
N THR A 32 -19.64 9.54 -14.05
CA THR A 32 -19.85 9.38 -12.62
C THR A 32 -18.56 8.75 -12.14
N ILE A 33 -17.72 9.54 -11.47
CA ILE A 33 -16.59 8.96 -10.73
C ILE A 33 -17.32 8.10 -9.71
N THR A 34 -17.44 6.81 -10.03
CA THR A 34 -17.94 5.83 -9.09
C THR A 34 -16.94 5.94 -7.94
N GLN A 35 -17.35 6.58 -6.85
CA GLN A 35 -16.55 6.55 -5.64
C GLN A 35 -16.29 5.07 -5.39
N VAL A 36 -15.02 4.70 -5.48
CA VAL A 36 -14.60 3.35 -5.07
C VAL A 36 -15.02 3.26 -3.62
N LYS A 37 -16.11 2.54 -3.37
CA LYS A 37 -16.61 2.35 -2.01
C LYS A 37 -15.46 1.74 -1.24
N ALA A 38 -14.99 2.43 -0.21
CA ALA A 38 -13.96 1.91 0.67
C ALA A 38 -14.35 0.48 1.05
N ALA A 39 -13.49 -0.47 0.76
CA ALA A 39 -13.76 -1.87 1.08
C ALA A 39 -13.96 -1.96 2.60
N SER A 40 -15.00 -2.66 3.03
CA SER A 40 -15.22 -2.90 4.45
C SER A 40 -14.14 -3.82 4.99
N ALA A 41 -13.75 -3.62 6.26
CA ALA A 41 -12.79 -4.50 6.93
C ALA A 41 -13.20 -5.98 6.80
N LEU A 42 -12.22 -6.86 6.61
CA LEU A 42 -12.46 -8.31 6.56
C LEU A 42 -12.91 -8.83 7.92
N GLY A 43 -13.88 -9.72 7.91
CA GLY A 43 -14.46 -10.35 9.10
C GLY A 43 -14.56 -11.88 8.95
N SER A 44 -15.25 -12.51 9.88
CA SER A 44 -15.41 -13.98 9.93
C SER A 44 -16.07 -14.57 8.69
N ASN A 45 -16.87 -13.79 7.97
CA ASN A 45 -17.51 -14.21 6.72
C ASN A 45 -16.63 -14.07 5.48
N ASP A 46 -15.45 -13.46 5.62
CA ASP A 46 -14.52 -13.26 4.52
C ASP A 46 -13.47 -14.36 4.38
N PHE A 47 -13.50 -15.39 5.25
CA PHE A 47 -12.62 -16.54 5.10
C PHE A 47 -12.84 -17.22 3.74
N LEU A 48 -11.73 -17.36 3.01
CA LEU A 48 -11.71 -17.93 1.67
C LEU A 48 -11.60 -19.45 1.70
N LYS A 49 -12.29 -20.11 0.77
CA LYS A 49 -12.14 -21.52 0.48
C LYS A 49 -12.37 -21.79 -0.98
N VAL A 50 -11.65 -22.77 -1.51
CA VAL A 50 -11.88 -23.30 -2.85
C VAL A 50 -13.20 -24.07 -2.90
N ASN A 51 -14.01 -23.79 -3.91
CA ASN A 51 -15.21 -24.55 -4.25
C ASN A 51 -15.22 -24.79 -5.76
N GLY A 52 -14.96 -26.02 -6.17
CA GLY A 52 -14.70 -26.35 -7.57
C GLY A 52 -13.44 -25.64 -8.07
N THR A 53 -13.58 -24.83 -9.12
CA THR A 53 -12.49 -24.03 -9.72
C THR A 53 -12.46 -22.58 -9.24
N GLN A 54 -13.24 -22.24 -8.21
CA GLN A 54 -13.40 -20.87 -7.74
C GLN A 54 -12.96 -20.71 -6.28
N ILE A 55 -12.41 -19.54 -5.97
CA ILE A 55 -12.17 -19.09 -4.59
C ILE A 55 -13.39 -18.30 -4.15
N ARG A 56 -13.96 -18.63 -3.00
CA ARG A 56 -15.18 -18.03 -2.48
C ARG A 56 -15.04 -17.61 -1.02
N LYS A 57 -15.79 -16.56 -0.62
CA LYS A 57 -16.00 -16.15 0.76
C LYS A 57 -16.83 -17.17 1.55
N SER A 58 -17.08 -16.87 2.82
CA SER A 58 -17.93 -17.66 3.73
C SER A 58 -17.56 -19.13 3.72
N LYS A 59 -16.29 -19.42 3.83
CA LYS A 59 -15.75 -20.80 3.82
C LYS A 59 -16.19 -21.62 2.58
N GLY A 60 -16.34 -20.93 1.45
CA GLY A 60 -16.64 -21.55 0.16
C GLY A 60 -18.11 -21.48 -0.29
N SER A 61 -19.02 -20.94 0.55
CA SER A 61 -20.45 -20.83 0.21
C SER A 61 -20.87 -19.43 -0.28
N GLY A 62 -20.03 -18.42 -0.12
CA GLY A 62 -20.32 -17.04 -0.48
C GLY A 62 -19.87 -16.66 -1.89
N ASP A 63 -19.73 -15.36 -2.11
CA ASP A 63 -19.35 -14.78 -3.40
C ASP A 63 -17.99 -15.24 -3.88
N VAL A 64 -17.81 -15.27 -5.20
CA VAL A 64 -16.52 -15.53 -5.84
C VAL A 64 -15.59 -14.35 -5.59
N VAL A 65 -14.34 -14.65 -5.26
CA VAL A 65 -13.30 -13.65 -5.02
C VAL A 65 -12.21 -13.76 -6.08
N TYR A 66 -11.87 -12.63 -6.67
CA TYR A 66 -10.74 -12.50 -7.60
C TYR A 66 -9.62 -11.76 -6.86
N LEU A 67 -8.52 -12.48 -6.61
CA LEU A 67 -7.35 -11.92 -5.93
C LEU A 67 -6.48 -11.18 -6.95
N ARG A 68 -6.46 -9.86 -6.86
CA ARG A 68 -5.61 -8.96 -7.65
C ARG A 68 -4.82 -8.07 -6.71
N GLY A 69 -3.52 -7.99 -6.92
CA GLY A 69 -2.70 -7.18 -6.03
C GLY A 69 -1.23 -7.16 -6.40
N THR A 70 -0.42 -6.89 -5.41
CA THR A 70 1.02 -6.71 -5.54
C THR A 70 1.79 -7.50 -4.48
N ASN A 71 3.14 -7.42 -4.55
CA ASN A 71 4.01 -7.90 -3.49
C ASN A 71 4.52 -6.70 -2.67
N ALA A 72 4.60 -6.85 -1.35
CA ALA A 72 5.45 -6.02 -0.50
C ALA A 72 6.91 -6.46 -0.65
N GLY A 73 7.41 -6.43 -1.91
CA GLY A 73 8.74 -6.88 -2.27
C GLY A 73 9.81 -5.87 -1.86
N GLY A 74 11.01 -6.35 -1.56
CA GLY A 74 12.12 -5.51 -1.13
C GLY A 74 12.02 -5.04 0.33
N TRP A 75 10.92 -5.29 1.02
CA TRP A 75 10.72 -4.85 2.41
C TRP A 75 11.39 -5.80 3.41
N LEU A 76 10.71 -6.88 3.81
CA LEU A 76 11.25 -7.85 4.76
C LEU A 76 12.21 -8.85 4.10
N VAL A 77 12.10 -9.05 2.79
CA VAL A 77 13.05 -9.78 1.96
C VAL A 77 13.75 -8.78 1.06
N GLN A 78 15.02 -8.53 1.32
CA GLN A 78 15.85 -7.57 0.59
C GLN A 78 16.65 -8.27 -0.49
N GLU A 79 16.14 -8.27 -1.70
CA GLU A 79 16.81 -8.80 -2.87
C GLU A 79 17.82 -7.77 -3.43
N ASN A 80 19.00 -8.22 -3.84
CA ASN A 80 20.09 -7.32 -4.26
C ASN A 80 19.73 -6.41 -5.45
N TRP A 81 18.87 -6.89 -6.36
CA TRP A 81 18.42 -6.12 -7.52
C TRP A 81 17.37 -5.05 -7.17
N MET A 82 16.71 -5.17 -6.01
CA MET A 82 15.74 -4.19 -5.50
C MET A 82 16.40 -3.13 -4.62
N ASN A 83 17.53 -3.45 -4.02
CA ASN A 83 18.21 -2.60 -3.06
C ASN A 83 19.57 -2.15 -3.62
N PRO A 84 19.99 -0.89 -3.38
CA PRO A 84 21.28 -0.38 -3.86
C PRO A 84 22.44 -0.92 -3.02
N THR A 85 22.60 -2.22 -2.90
CA THR A 85 23.68 -2.86 -2.18
C THR A 85 24.53 -3.68 -3.14
N ASN A 86 25.83 -3.86 -2.82
CA ASN A 86 26.73 -4.74 -3.55
C ASN A 86 26.79 -6.15 -2.94
N ALA A 87 25.93 -6.44 -1.94
CA ALA A 87 25.85 -7.75 -1.32
C ALA A 87 25.12 -8.74 -2.24
N SER A 88 25.59 -9.97 -2.31
CA SER A 88 24.98 -11.02 -3.14
C SER A 88 23.59 -11.44 -2.68
N ASP A 89 23.31 -11.29 -1.39
CA ASP A 89 22.09 -11.70 -0.73
C ASP A 89 21.90 -10.95 0.59
N GLN A 90 20.70 -11.08 1.18
CA GLN A 90 20.35 -10.39 2.42
C GLN A 90 21.23 -10.83 3.60
N ARG A 91 21.61 -12.10 3.71
CA ARG A 91 22.48 -12.59 4.80
C ARG A 91 23.84 -11.92 4.72
N THR A 92 24.44 -11.90 3.55
CA THR A 92 25.75 -11.24 3.30
C THR A 92 25.69 -9.73 3.64
N MET A 93 24.59 -9.07 3.32
CA MET A 93 24.37 -7.67 3.70
C MET A 93 24.31 -7.51 5.23
N MET A 94 23.53 -8.34 5.92
CA MET A 94 23.41 -8.31 7.39
C MET A 94 24.76 -8.55 8.08
N ASP A 95 25.51 -9.54 7.63
CA ASP A 95 26.84 -9.85 8.15
C ASP A 95 27.82 -8.69 7.89
N THR A 96 27.76 -8.06 6.72
CA THR A 96 28.59 -6.89 6.39
C THR A 96 28.28 -5.72 7.32
N LEU A 97 27.00 -5.42 7.58
CA LEU A 97 26.61 -4.36 8.51
C LEU A 97 27.06 -4.68 9.94
N ALA A 98 26.87 -5.93 10.39
CA ALA A 98 27.30 -6.36 11.71
C ALA A 98 28.82 -6.26 11.90
N ASN A 99 29.60 -6.65 10.90
CA ASN A 99 31.06 -6.56 10.92
C ASN A 99 31.57 -5.12 10.93
N ARG A 100 30.86 -4.18 10.29
CA ARG A 100 31.24 -2.76 10.23
C ARG A 100 30.83 -1.98 11.45
N PHE A 101 29.64 -2.23 11.99
CA PHE A 101 28.99 -1.36 12.95
C PHE A 101 28.57 -2.06 14.25
N GLY A 102 28.72 -3.37 14.32
CA GLY A 102 28.19 -4.23 15.39
C GLY A 102 26.72 -4.62 15.15
N SER A 103 26.31 -5.74 15.76
CA SER A 103 24.97 -6.33 15.55
C SER A 103 23.84 -5.38 15.97
N SER A 104 24.00 -4.67 17.11
CA SER A 104 22.99 -3.71 17.56
C SER A 104 22.74 -2.58 16.56
N LYS A 105 23.81 -2.05 15.94
CA LYS A 105 23.65 -0.98 14.93
C LYS A 105 23.12 -1.51 13.60
N ARG A 106 23.49 -2.73 13.23
CA ARG A 106 22.84 -3.43 12.12
C ARG A 106 21.32 -3.50 12.32
N ASP A 107 20.88 -3.94 13.49
CA ASP A 107 19.46 -4.14 13.77
C ASP A 107 18.69 -2.80 13.77
N GLU A 108 19.29 -1.73 14.31
CA GLU A 108 18.75 -0.37 14.25
C GLU A 108 18.61 0.12 12.78
N LEU A 109 19.62 -0.09 11.96
CA LEU A 109 19.61 0.31 10.55
C LEU A 109 18.54 -0.45 9.75
N VAL A 110 18.42 -1.75 9.99
CA VAL A 110 17.39 -2.59 9.34
C VAL A 110 16.00 -2.18 9.80
N ALA A 111 15.79 -1.95 11.10
CA ALA A 111 14.51 -1.46 11.62
C ALA A 111 14.14 -0.10 11.00
N THR A 112 15.09 0.83 10.91
CA THR A 112 14.88 2.13 10.27
C THR A 112 14.46 1.98 8.80
N TYR A 113 15.11 1.08 8.05
CA TYR A 113 14.73 0.78 6.67
C TYR A 113 13.30 0.24 6.60
N GLU A 114 12.98 -0.77 7.39
CA GLU A 114 11.68 -1.42 7.40
C GLU A 114 10.55 -0.45 7.82
N ASP A 115 10.81 0.46 8.77
CA ASP A 115 9.83 1.47 9.23
C ASP A 115 9.49 2.53 8.17
N ASN A 116 10.40 2.75 7.21
CA ASN A 116 10.23 3.78 6.19
C ASN A 116 9.95 3.25 4.79
N TYR A 117 10.18 1.96 4.54
CA TYR A 117 10.00 1.37 3.20
C TYR A 117 8.54 1.05 2.90
N TRP A 118 7.80 0.53 3.87
CA TRP A 118 6.38 0.25 3.75
C TRP A 118 5.62 0.92 4.90
N THR A 119 4.72 1.83 4.55
CA THR A 119 4.01 2.68 5.48
C THR A 119 2.49 2.49 5.39
N THR A 120 1.73 3.11 6.30
CA THR A 120 0.26 3.09 6.22
C THR A 120 -0.27 3.69 4.93
N GLN A 121 0.43 4.67 4.35
CA GLN A 121 0.05 5.29 3.09
C GLN A 121 0.11 4.30 1.91
N ASP A 122 1.02 3.33 1.96
CA ASP A 122 1.15 2.32 0.89
C ASP A 122 -0.07 1.40 0.85
N PHE A 123 -0.63 1.05 2.02
CA PHE A 123 -1.90 0.30 2.07
C PHE A 123 -3.07 1.13 1.55
N ASP A 124 -3.13 2.44 1.86
CA ASP A 124 -4.17 3.33 1.35
C ASP A 124 -4.08 3.41 -0.18
N ASN A 125 -2.88 3.60 -0.73
CA ASN A 125 -2.63 3.60 -2.17
C ASN A 125 -3.05 2.28 -2.83
N CYS A 126 -2.72 1.13 -2.22
CA CYS A 126 -3.13 -0.18 -2.72
C CYS A 126 -4.66 -0.33 -2.75
N ALA A 127 -5.34 0.11 -1.69
CA ALA A 127 -6.79 0.06 -1.60
C ALA A 127 -7.45 0.99 -2.64
N GLU A 128 -6.93 2.21 -2.83
CA GLU A 128 -7.40 3.15 -3.85
C GLU A 128 -7.22 2.62 -5.28
N MET A 129 -6.14 1.86 -5.53
CA MET A 129 -5.93 1.16 -6.81
C MET A 129 -6.84 -0.07 -6.99
N GLY A 130 -7.70 -0.39 -6.02
CA GLY A 130 -8.62 -1.52 -6.07
C GLY A 130 -7.96 -2.89 -5.90
N MET A 131 -6.81 -2.94 -5.24
CA MET A 131 -6.16 -4.21 -4.90
C MET A 131 -6.96 -4.95 -3.84
N SER A 132 -7.04 -6.26 -3.96
CA SER A 132 -7.76 -7.15 -3.03
C SER A 132 -6.85 -8.10 -2.26
N VAL A 133 -5.56 -8.12 -2.59
CA VAL A 133 -4.55 -8.97 -1.91
C VAL A 133 -3.18 -8.33 -2.00
N ILE A 134 -2.37 -8.47 -0.93
CA ILE A 134 -0.95 -8.13 -0.97
C ILE A 134 -0.16 -9.35 -0.47
N ARG A 135 0.80 -9.82 -1.29
CA ARG A 135 1.70 -10.89 -0.86
C ARG A 135 2.81 -10.30 -0.01
N LEU A 136 3.02 -10.83 1.18
CA LEU A 136 4.06 -10.42 2.12
C LEU A 136 5.21 -11.45 2.13
N PRO A 137 6.32 -11.21 1.42
CA PRO A 137 7.52 -12.03 1.55
C PRO A 137 8.21 -11.75 2.88
N PHE A 138 8.61 -12.81 3.59
CA PHE A 138 9.44 -12.72 4.80
C PHE A 138 10.33 -13.95 4.93
N THR A 139 11.36 -13.85 5.77
CA THR A 139 12.33 -14.95 6.01
C THR A 139 12.47 -15.21 7.51
N TYR A 140 13.19 -16.29 7.85
CA TYR A 140 13.53 -16.59 9.24
C TYR A 140 14.31 -15.45 9.92
N MET A 141 15.10 -14.66 9.17
CA MET A 141 15.86 -13.53 9.71
C MET A 141 14.96 -12.41 10.28
N ASN A 142 13.73 -12.29 9.80
CA ASN A 142 12.74 -11.39 10.39
C ASN A 142 12.25 -11.89 11.74
N LEU A 143 12.15 -13.22 11.90
CA LEU A 143 11.54 -13.85 13.07
C LEU A 143 12.55 -14.27 14.14
N CYS A 144 13.76 -14.66 13.74
CA CYS A 144 14.75 -15.24 14.64
C CYS A 144 15.98 -14.33 14.82
N ASP A 145 16.64 -14.47 15.95
CA ASP A 145 17.96 -13.90 16.22
C ASP A 145 19.08 -14.69 15.50
N ASP A 146 20.34 -14.25 15.65
CA ASP A 146 21.50 -14.89 15.02
C ASP A 146 21.77 -16.33 15.54
N ASN A 147 21.16 -16.71 16.67
CA ASN A 147 21.25 -18.05 17.24
C ASN A 147 20.08 -18.95 16.84
N GLY A 148 19.12 -18.43 16.08
CA GLY A 148 17.93 -19.16 15.65
C GLY A 148 16.77 -19.14 16.65
N ASN A 149 16.87 -18.39 17.76
CA ASN A 149 15.79 -18.25 18.71
C ASN A 149 14.75 -17.24 18.19
N LEU A 150 13.48 -17.54 18.43
CA LEU A 150 12.40 -16.63 18.10
C LEU A 150 12.53 -15.32 18.91
N LYS A 151 12.49 -14.17 18.21
CA LYS A 151 12.50 -12.85 18.85
C LYS A 151 11.20 -12.62 19.60
N SER A 152 11.24 -11.86 20.69
CA SER A 152 10.03 -11.51 21.45
C SER A 152 9.00 -10.72 20.65
N ASN A 153 9.44 -10.00 19.62
CA ASN A 153 8.64 -9.18 18.70
C ASN A 153 8.56 -9.78 17.29
N ALA A 154 8.82 -11.07 17.13
CA ALA A 154 8.94 -11.74 15.84
C ALA A 154 7.75 -11.49 14.89
N PHE A 155 6.54 -11.44 15.42
CA PHE A 155 5.31 -11.34 14.65
C PHE A 155 4.74 -9.92 14.57
N ASP A 156 5.28 -8.94 15.30
CA ASP A 156 4.71 -7.59 15.38
C ASP A 156 4.51 -6.93 14.00
N ARG A 157 5.49 -7.04 13.10
CA ARG A 157 5.39 -6.49 11.75
C ARG A 157 4.41 -7.26 10.87
N LEU A 158 4.33 -8.58 11.03
CA LEU A 158 3.37 -9.41 10.29
C LEU A 158 1.95 -9.10 10.75
N ASP A 159 1.72 -8.99 12.06
CA ASP A 159 0.42 -8.64 12.64
C ASP A 159 -0.01 -7.23 12.25
N TRP A 160 0.92 -6.28 12.29
CA TRP A 160 0.69 -4.91 11.80
C TRP A 160 0.27 -4.91 10.33
N PHE A 161 0.97 -5.68 9.49
CA PHE A 161 0.69 -5.76 8.06
C PHE A 161 -0.68 -6.39 7.78
N VAL A 162 -0.96 -7.53 8.39
CA VAL A 162 -2.25 -8.24 8.26
C VAL A 162 -3.40 -7.34 8.74
N SER A 163 -3.23 -6.65 9.87
CA SER A 163 -4.24 -5.74 10.41
C SER A 163 -4.53 -4.57 9.46
N ASN A 164 -3.49 -3.95 8.88
CA ASN A 164 -3.65 -2.86 7.91
C ASN A 164 -4.32 -3.31 6.62
N CYS A 165 -3.98 -4.48 6.09
CA CYS A 165 -4.67 -5.05 4.94
C CYS A 165 -6.13 -5.37 5.27
N SER A 166 -6.36 -6.08 6.36
CA SER A 166 -7.70 -6.53 6.78
C SER A 166 -8.65 -5.36 7.01
N SER A 167 -8.19 -4.29 7.67
CA SER A 167 -9.00 -3.08 7.92
C SER A 167 -9.45 -2.38 6.62
N ARG A 168 -8.73 -2.61 5.51
CA ARG A 168 -9.02 -2.07 4.18
C ARG A 168 -9.65 -3.07 3.22
N GLY A 169 -10.04 -4.25 3.72
CA GLY A 169 -10.68 -5.29 2.91
C GLY A 169 -9.74 -6.05 1.98
N MET A 170 -8.44 -6.01 2.25
CA MET A 170 -7.42 -6.73 1.48
C MET A 170 -6.96 -7.99 2.20
N TYR A 171 -6.77 -9.05 1.44
CA TYR A 171 -6.18 -10.31 1.91
C TYR A 171 -4.65 -10.25 1.92
N VAL A 172 -4.01 -11.14 2.70
CA VAL A 172 -2.55 -11.31 2.75
C VAL A 172 -2.20 -12.77 2.42
#